data_0244bb3c6d22a2dd62767eaeebff96cc
#
_entry.id   0244bb3c6d22a2dd62767eaeebff96cc
#
_cell.length_a   1.000
_cell.length_b   1.000
_cell.length_c   1.000
_cell.angle_alpha   90.00
_cell.angle_beta   90.00
_cell.angle_gamma   90.00
#
_symmetry.space_group_name_H-M   'P 1'
#
loop_
_entity.id
_entity.type
_entity.pdbx_description
1 polymer ?
#
loop_
_entity_poly.entity_id
_entity_poly.type
_entity_poly.pdbx_seq_one_letter_code
_entity_poly.pdbx_strand_id
1 'polypeptide(L)'
;MIGNLHERNTRHSTQHISHFAHSAFVASFEPRDVGHALSDPNWVNAMHEELENFERNQVWVLVDPPPNCHPIGTKWVFKNKQGENGLVVRNKEMLVAQGFCQKEGIDYEETFAPVARLEAIRILLAFAASKGFKLF
;
A
#
# COMPACT_ATOMS: atom_id res chain seq x y z
N MET A 1 38.67 37.21 14.51
CA MET A 1 37.61 36.29 14.99
C MET A 1 36.56 36.22 13.88
N ILE A 2 36.55 35.10 13.16
CA ILE A 2 35.69 34.88 11.99
C ILE A 2 34.61 33.93 12.46
N GLY A 3 33.37 34.42 12.50
CA GLY A 3 32.20 33.63 12.87
C GLY A 3 31.70 32.79 11.70
N ASN A 4 31.66 31.49 11.85
CA ASN A 4 31.06 30.52 10.91
C ASN A 4 29.54 30.72 10.86
N LEU A 5 29.05 31.11 9.69
CA LEU A 5 27.62 31.02 9.36
C LEU A 5 27.27 29.55 9.03
N HIS A 6 26.58 28.90 9.93
CA HIS A 6 25.95 27.62 9.70
C HIS A 6 24.76 27.83 8.74
N GLU A 7 24.91 27.41 7.49
CA GLU A 7 23.79 27.26 6.55
C GLU A 7 22.83 26.19 7.11
N ARG A 8 21.65 26.62 7.53
CA ARG A 8 20.53 25.72 7.79
C ARG A 8 19.95 25.30 6.44
N ASN A 9 20.38 24.16 5.97
CA ASN A 9 19.78 23.49 4.82
C ASN A 9 18.34 23.09 5.18
N THR A 10 17.36 23.85 4.68
CA THR A 10 15.94 23.62 4.95
C THR A 10 15.46 22.42 4.11
N ARG A 11 14.96 21.39 4.80
CA ARG A 11 14.38 20.17 4.24
C ARG A 11 13.28 20.38 3.19
N HIS A 12 12.81 21.60 2.98
CA HIS A 12 11.75 21.94 2.02
C HIS A 12 12.18 21.93 0.55
N SER A 13 13.46 22.17 0.26
CA SER A 13 13.96 22.25 -1.12
C SER A 13 14.06 20.87 -1.79
N THR A 14 14.36 19.83 -1.03
CA THR A 14 14.56 18.47 -1.57
C THR A 14 13.23 17.76 -1.89
N GLN A 15 12.14 18.08 -1.20
CA GLN A 15 10.82 17.51 -1.46
C GLN A 15 10.18 18.02 -2.76
N HIS A 16 10.43 19.27 -3.13
CA HIS A 16 9.86 19.85 -4.36
C HIS A 16 10.48 19.29 -5.63
N ILE A 17 11.78 18.97 -5.60
CA ILE A 17 12.50 18.41 -6.76
C ILE A 17 12.11 16.96 -6.99
N SER A 18 11.88 16.19 -5.93
CA SER A 18 11.44 14.79 -6.04
C SER A 18 10.02 14.65 -6.61
N HIS A 19 9.11 15.57 -6.31
CA HIS A 19 7.75 15.57 -6.87
C HIS A 19 7.71 15.84 -8.38
N PHE A 20 8.54 16.74 -8.89
CA PHE A 20 8.61 17.02 -10.32
C PHE A 20 9.27 15.89 -11.11
N ALA A 21 10.25 15.19 -10.54
CA ALA A 21 10.89 14.05 -11.18
C ALA A 21 9.97 12.82 -11.25
N HIS A 22 9.09 12.61 -10.26
CA HIS A 22 8.14 11.48 -10.25
C HIS A 22 6.98 11.67 -11.22
N SER A 23 6.50 12.89 -11.45
CA SER A 23 5.38 13.13 -12.36
C SER A 23 5.72 12.94 -13.85
N ALA A 24 7.01 12.94 -14.21
CA ALA A 24 7.45 12.68 -15.58
C ALA A 24 7.40 11.22 -16.00
N PHE A 25 7.22 10.28 -15.04
CA PHE A 25 7.26 8.82 -15.24
C PHE A 25 6.01 8.13 -14.68
N VAL A 26 4.83 8.71 -14.90
CA VAL A 26 3.57 8.14 -14.43
C VAL A 26 2.74 7.67 -15.62
N ALA A 27 2.36 6.39 -15.61
CA ALA A 27 1.47 5.83 -16.62
C ALA A 27 0.04 6.37 -16.43
N SER A 28 -0.60 6.79 -17.53
CA SER A 28 -1.95 7.35 -17.49
C SER A 28 -3.05 6.30 -17.44
N PHE A 29 -2.76 5.04 -17.76
CA PHE A 29 -3.73 3.96 -17.76
C PHE A 29 -3.52 2.97 -16.61
N GLU A 30 -4.60 2.31 -16.16
CA GLU A 30 -4.54 1.21 -15.20
C GLU A 30 -4.49 -0.13 -15.94
N PRO A 31 -3.43 -0.95 -15.75
CA PRO A 31 -3.37 -2.30 -16.33
C PRO A 31 -4.46 -3.21 -15.77
N ARG A 32 -4.99 -4.08 -16.61
CA ARG A 32 -5.98 -5.09 -16.19
C ARG A 32 -5.34 -6.32 -15.57
N ASP A 33 -4.13 -6.63 -16.01
CA ASP A 33 -3.35 -7.79 -15.60
C ASP A 33 -1.85 -7.50 -15.67
N VAL A 34 -1.06 -8.47 -15.21
CA VAL A 34 0.42 -8.37 -15.17
C VAL A 34 1.00 -8.25 -16.58
N GLY A 35 0.47 -8.99 -17.57
CA GLY A 35 0.96 -8.94 -18.95
C GLY A 35 0.84 -7.52 -19.52
N HIS A 36 -0.26 -6.85 -19.22
CA HIS A 36 -0.49 -5.46 -19.61
C HIS A 36 0.40 -4.48 -18.85
N ALA A 37 0.65 -4.72 -17.56
CA ALA A 37 1.57 -3.91 -16.76
C ALA A 37 3.02 -4.01 -17.26
N LEU A 38 3.47 -5.20 -17.63
CA LEU A 38 4.82 -5.44 -18.13
C LEU A 38 5.10 -4.76 -19.49
N SER A 39 4.09 -4.27 -20.19
CA SER A 39 4.26 -3.51 -21.44
C SER A 39 4.62 -2.03 -21.19
N ASP A 40 4.50 -1.53 -19.97
CA ASP A 40 4.80 -0.14 -19.62
C ASP A 40 5.92 -0.07 -18.58
N PRO A 41 7.05 0.58 -18.90
CA PRO A 41 8.19 0.70 -17.99
C PRO A 41 7.84 1.34 -16.64
N ASN A 42 6.85 2.22 -16.58
CA ASN A 42 6.46 2.87 -15.33
C ASN A 42 5.80 1.88 -14.37
N TRP A 43 4.95 0.99 -14.89
CA TRP A 43 4.37 -0.07 -14.08
C TRP A 43 5.38 -1.14 -13.69
N VAL A 44 6.32 -1.47 -14.58
CA VAL A 44 7.44 -2.38 -14.25
C VAL A 44 8.26 -1.82 -13.09
N ASN A 45 8.64 -0.54 -13.15
CA ASN A 45 9.38 0.10 -12.07
C ASN A 45 8.59 0.11 -10.75
N ALA A 46 7.29 0.45 -10.80
CA ALA A 46 6.43 0.44 -9.64
C ALA A 46 6.34 -0.95 -9.00
N MET A 47 6.17 -2.01 -9.80
CA MET A 47 6.15 -3.39 -9.32
C MET A 47 7.49 -3.79 -8.66
N HIS A 48 8.62 -3.37 -9.23
CA HIS A 48 9.94 -3.59 -8.63
C HIS A 48 10.07 -2.89 -7.29
N GLU A 49 9.63 -1.63 -7.17
CA GLU A 49 9.64 -0.88 -5.92
C GLU A 49 8.83 -1.58 -4.81
N GLU A 50 7.67 -2.17 -5.15
CA GLU A 50 6.86 -2.91 -4.18
C GLU A 50 7.57 -4.19 -3.70
N LEU A 51 8.20 -4.94 -4.61
CA LEU A 51 8.97 -6.13 -4.23
C LEU A 51 10.19 -5.78 -3.38
N GLU A 52 10.95 -4.75 -3.74
CA GLU A 52 12.06 -4.25 -2.93
C GLU A 52 11.58 -3.75 -1.54
N ASN A 53 10.37 -3.16 -1.48
CA ASN A 53 9.77 -2.75 -0.23
C ASN A 53 9.47 -3.95 0.68
N PHE A 54 9.02 -5.07 0.12
CA PHE A 54 8.83 -6.32 0.86
C PHE A 54 10.14 -6.88 1.41
N GLU A 55 11.20 -6.90 0.62
CA GLU A 55 12.52 -7.33 1.07
C GLU A 55 13.05 -6.42 2.17
N ARG A 56 13.03 -5.12 1.98
CA ARG A 56 13.50 -4.13 2.94
C ARG A 56 12.77 -4.20 4.29
N ASN A 57 11.47 -4.46 4.26
CA ASN A 57 10.62 -4.57 5.44
C ASN A 57 10.51 -6.01 5.96
N GLN A 58 11.19 -6.97 5.35
CA GLN A 58 11.16 -8.39 5.73
C GLN A 58 9.72 -8.94 5.83
N VAL A 59 8.86 -8.56 4.88
CA VAL A 59 7.45 -8.93 4.88
C VAL A 59 7.25 -10.43 4.68
N TRP A 60 8.14 -11.07 3.89
CA TRP A 60 8.10 -12.50 3.59
C TRP A 60 9.50 -13.06 3.38
N VAL A 61 9.58 -14.38 3.41
CA VAL A 61 10.76 -15.16 3.04
C VAL A 61 10.32 -16.26 2.10
N LEU A 62 11.03 -16.45 0.98
CA LEU A 62 10.78 -17.58 0.10
C LEU A 62 11.23 -18.86 0.79
N VAL A 63 10.32 -19.84 0.83
CA VAL A 63 10.56 -21.17 1.40
C VAL A 63 10.08 -22.25 0.42
N ASP A 64 10.63 -23.45 0.54
CA ASP A 64 10.10 -24.58 -0.20
C ASP A 64 8.66 -24.89 0.25
N PRO A 65 7.75 -25.24 -0.67
CA PRO A 65 6.38 -25.53 -0.31
C PRO A 65 6.33 -26.73 0.63
N PRO A 66 5.60 -26.65 1.77
CA PRO A 66 5.42 -27.77 2.65
C PRO A 66 4.74 -28.95 1.94
N PRO A 67 5.07 -30.21 2.29
CA PRO A 67 4.41 -31.36 1.69
C PRO A 67 2.90 -31.33 1.97
N ASN A 68 2.08 -31.66 0.95
CA ASN A 68 0.62 -31.65 0.99
C ASN A 68 -0.03 -30.26 1.19
N CYS A 69 0.70 -29.18 0.99
CA CYS A 69 0.17 -27.83 1.03
C CYS A 69 -0.15 -27.34 -0.39
N HIS A 70 -1.27 -26.63 -0.54
CA HIS A 70 -1.60 -25.91 -1.76
C HIS A 70 -1.48 -24.42 -1.47
N PRO A 71 -0.38 -23.77 -1.88
CA PRO A 71 -0.19 -22.35 -1.63
C PRO A 71 -1.35 -21.54 -2.22
N ILE A 72 -1.82 -20.58 -1.45
CA ILE A 72 -2.79 -19.61 -1.98
C ILE A 72 -2.14 -18.74 -3.03
N GLY A 73 -2.90 -18.38 -4.07
CA GLY A 73 -2.41 -17.51 -5.13
C GLY A 73 -2.20 -16.07 -4.68
N THR A 74 -1.45 -15.34 -5.46
CA THR A 74 -1.31 -13.89 -5.33
C THR A 74 -1.89 -13.18 -6.55
N LYS A 75 -2.24 -11.90 -6.40
CA LYS A 75 -2.75 -11.07 -7.47
C LYS A 75 -2.17 -9.66 -7.36
N TRP A 76 -1.70 -9.14 -8.49
CA TRP A 76 -1.38 -7.73 -8.60
C TRP A 76 -2.64 -6.88 -8.77
N VAL A 77 -2.68 -5.79 -8.05
CA VAL A 77 -3.72 -4.76 -8.16
C VAL A 77 -3.05 -3.45 -8.52
N PHE A 78 -3.51 -2.84 -9.60
CA PHE A 78 -2.97 -1.59 -10.14
C PHE A 78 -3.99 -0.48 -9.96
N LYS A 79 -3.56 0.68 -9.46
CA LYS A 79 -4.40 1.85 -9.25
C LYS A 79 -3.64 3.14 -9.53
N ASN A 80 -4.27 4.04 -10.27
CA ASN A 80 -3.78 5.39 -10.43
C ASN A 80 -4.28 6.29 -9.29
N LYS A 81 -3.36 7.00 -8.66
CA LYS A 81 -3.68 8.05 -7.71
C LYS A 81 -3.74 9.38 -8.43
N GLN A 82 -4.87 10.07 -8.30
CA GLN A 82 -5.09 11.38 -8.88
C GLN A 82 -4.88 12.46 -7.82
N GLY A 83 -4.29 13.57 -8.24
CA GLY A 83 -4.21 14.80 -7.45
C GLY A 83 -5.53 15.58 -7.49
N GLU A 84 -5.56 16.72 -6.82
CA GLU A 84 -6.73 17.61 -6.75
C GLU A 84 -7.19 18.13 -8.13
N ASN A 85 -6.27 18.21 -9.08
CA ASN A 85 -6.54 18.63 -10.46
C ASN A 85 -6.99 17.48 -11.40
N GLY A 86 -7.22 16.27 -10.85
CA GLY A 86 -7.62 15.09 -11.61
C GLY A 86 -6.52 14.43 -12.45
N LEU A 87 -5.28 14.97 -12.40
CA LEU A 87 -4.15 14.35 -13.08
C LEU A 87 -3.59 13.19 -12.25
N VAL A 88 -3.12 12.14 -12.93
CA VAL A 88 -2.44 11.03 -12.28
C VAL A 88 -1.11 11.52 -11.72
N VAL A 89 -0.93 11.40 -10.41
CA VAL A 89 0.27 11.84 -9.70
C VAL A 89 1.14 10.67 -9.25
N ARG A 90 0.58 9.46 -9.21
CA ARG A 90 1.30 8.26 -8.83
C ARG A 90 0.60 7.00 -9.35
N ASN A 91 1.37 6.06 -9.85
CA ASN A 91 0.93 4.69 -10.04
C ASN A 91 1.08 3.96 -8.69
N LYS A 92 0.06 3.25 -8.27
CA LYS A 92 0.10 2.42 -7.07
C LYS A 92 -0.21 0.99 -7.46
N GLU A 93 0.71 0.13 -7.15
CA GLU A 93 0.62 -1.31 -7.28
C GLU A 93 0.58 -1.95 -5.89
N MET A 94 -0.02 -3.11 -5.81
CA MET A 94 -0.06 -3.92 -4.61
C MET A 94 -0.07 -5.39 -5.00
N LEU A 95 0.82 -6.17 -4.42
CA LEU A 95 0.75 -7.62 -4.50
C LEU A 95 -0.08 -8.14 -3.33
N VAL A 96 -1.24 -8.69 -3.61
CA VAL A 96 -2.18 -9.16 -2.59
C VAL A 96 -2.33 -10.67 -2.63
N ALA A 97 -2.37 -11.31 -1.45
CA ALA A 97 -2.69 -12.71 -1.33
C ALA A 97 -4.21 -12.93 -1.53
N GLN A 98 -4.58 -14.02 -2.18
CA GLN A 98 -5.97 -14.38 -2.43
C GLN A 98 -6.57 -15.05 -1.18
N GLY A 99 -6.77 -14.27 -0.11
CA GLY A 99 -7.22 -14.75 1.19
C GLY A 99 -8.55 -15.52 1.16
N PHE A 100 -9.40 -15.29 0.15
CA PHE A 100 -10.64 -16.06 -0.03
C PHE A 100 -10.43 -17.52 -0.41
N CYS A 101 -9.22 -17.91 -0.79
CA CYS A 101 -8.83 -19.31 -1.06
C CYS A 101 -8.31 -20.03 0.19
N GLN A 102 -8.11 -19.32 1.30
CA GLN A 102 -7.65 -19.92 2.56
C GLN A 102 -8.69 -20.85 3.16
N LYS A 103 -8.21 -21.93 3.76
CA LYS A 103 -9.05 -22.95 4.43
C LYS A 103 -8.82 -22.93 5.93
N GLU A 104 -9.92 -22.87 6.69
CA GLU A 104 -9.88 -22.99 8.14
C GLU A 104 -9.35 -24.37 8.57
N GLY A 105 -8.53 -24.39 9.60
CA GLY A 105 -7.86 -25.58 10.09
C GLY A 105 -6.63 -26.03 9.31
N ILE A 106 -6.30 -25.36 8.17
CA ILE A 106 -5.12 -25.60 7.34
C ILE A 106 -4.26 -24.34 7.24
N ASP A 107 -4.86 -23.26 6.74
CA ASP A 107 -4.17 -22.00 6.50
C ASP A 107 -4.27 -21.01 7.67
N TYR A 108 -5.28 -21.19 8.51
CA TYR A 108 -5.49 -20.41 9.75
C TYR A 108 -6.31 -21.23 10.74
N GLU A 109 -6.07 -21.02 12.03
CA GLU A 109 -6.77 -21.76 13.10
C GLU A 109 -8.04 -21.03 13.54
N GLU A 110 -8.00 -19.70 13.62
CA GLU A 110 -9.11 -18.89 14.10
C GLU A 110 -9.20 -17.58 13.33
N THR A 111 -10.41 -17.18 12.96
CA THR A 111 -10.64 -15.85 12.41
C THR A 111 -10.90 -14.87 13.53
N PHE A 112 -10.10 -13.80 13.59
CA PHE A 112 -10.42 -12.68 14.47
C PHE A 112 -11.77 -12.08 14.07
N ALA A 113 -12.51 -11.59 15.08
CA ALA A 113 -13.77 -10.91 14.85
C ALA A 113 -13.62 -9.84 13.76
N PRO A 114 -14.61 -9.71 12.86
CA PRO A 114 -14.55 -8.72 11.81
C PRO A 114 -14.36 -7.33 12.40
N VAL A 115 -13.40 -6.59 11.88
CA VAL A 115 -13.18 -5.20 12.29
C VAL A 115 -14.40 -4.38 11.90
N ALA A 116 -15.03 -3.72 12.87
CA ALA A 116 -16.17 -2.86 12.61
C ALA A 116 -15.76 -1.71 11.66
N ARG A 117 -16.63 -1.38 10.71
CA ARG A 117 -16.39 -0.24 9.82
C ARG A 117 -16.25 1.04 10.61
N LEU A 118 -15.34 1.91 10.23
CA LEU A 118 -15.03 3.15 10.93
C LEU A 118 -16.30 4.03 11.07
N GLU A 119 -17.16 4.04 10.07
CA GLU A 119 -18.43 4.75 10.09
C GLU A 119 -19.36 4.22 11.18
N ALA A 120 -19.45 2.91 11.34
CA ALA A 120 -20.26 2.28 12.39
C ALA A 120 -19.71 2.63 13.79
N ILE A 121 -18.40 2.61 13.96
CA ILE A 121 -17.74 3.02 15.21
C ILE A 121 -18.07 4.49 15.52
N ARG A 122 -17.94 5.38 14.54
CA ARG A 122 -18.23 6.81 14.71
C ARG A 122 -19.68 7.07 15.10
N ILE A 123 -20.64 6.40 14.47
CA ILE A 123 -22.07 6.49 14.79
C ILE A 123 -22.31 6.02 16.22
N LEU A 124 -21.73 4.89 16.61
CA LEU A 124 -21.87 4.34 17.95
C LEU A 124 -21.29 5.29 19.01
N LEU A 125 -20.11 5.86 18.77
CA LEU A 125 -19.51 6.85 19.65
C LEU A 125 -20.33 8.11 19.78
N ALA A 126 -20.85 8.65 18.69
CA ALA A 126 -21.71 9.82 18.68
C ALA A 126 -23.03 9.57 19.45
N PHE A 127 -23.63 8.40 19.25
CA PHE A 127 -24.83 7.98 19.97
C PHE A 127 -24.55 7.83 21.46
N ALA A 128 -23.46 7.14 21.84
CA ALA A 128 -23.08 6.96 23.24
C ALA A 128 -22.82 8.32 23.92
N ALA A 129 -22.11 9.24 23.27
CA ALA A 129 -21.87 10.58 23.77
C ALA A 129 -23.18 11.36 23.97
N SER A 130 -24.10 11.28 22.99
CA SER A 130 -25.42 11.94 23.04
C SER A 130 -26.32 11.41 24.18
N LYS A 131 -26.16 10.15 24.56
CA LYS A 131 -26.95 9.47 25.58
C LYS A 131 -26.25 9.31 26.92
N GLY A 132 -25.00 9.74 27.02
CA GLY A 132 -24.17 9.58 28.22
C GLY A 132 -23.80 8.14 28.55
N PHE A 133 -23.78 7.23 27.55
CA PHE A 133 -23.34 5.85 27.75
C PHE A 133 -21.83 5.76 27.83
N LYS A 134 -21.35 4.88 28.73
CA LYS A 134 -19.93 4.47 28.75
C LYS A 134 -19.79 3.26 27.83
N LEU A 135 -18.80 3.34 26.93
CA LEU A 135 -18.38 2.23 26.08
C LEU A 135 -17.12 1.63 26.73
N PHE A 136 -17.07 0.31 26.84
CA PHE A 136 -15.96 -0.45 27.42
C PHE A 136 -15.35 -1.32 26.31
#